data_992402dfb79dcab4bae634e9effe53a5
#
_entry.id   992402dfb79dcab4bae634e9effe53a5
#
_cell.length_a   1.000
_cell.length_b   1.000
_cell.length_c   1.000
_cell.angle_alpha   90.00
_cell.angle_beta   90.00
_cell.angle_gamma   90.00
#
_symmetry.space_group_name_H-M   'P 1'
#
loop_
_entity.id
_entity.type
_entity.pdbx_description
1 polymer ?
#
loop_
_entity_poly.entity_id
_entity_poly.type
_entity_poly.pdbx_seq_one_letter_code
_entity_poly.pdbx_strand_id
1 'polypeptide(L)'
;MLADGRRFRVLVVVDDFTRECLALVVDTSISGRRVARELDVIVAARKRPLMIVSDNGTELTSHAILHWQEERGVGWHYIAPGKPVQNAIVESLNGRFRDECLNEHVFRGLPMARRIIETWRFDYNACRPHTSLGGLAPNEFAARSQPDHNQNGCWL
;
A
#
# COMPACT_ATOMS: atom_id res chain seq x y z
N MET A 1 -1.53 -2.50 -17.85
CA MET A 1 -1.90 -1.68 -19.03
C MET A 1 -3.37 -1.93 -19.35
N LEU A 2 -4.10 -0.91 -19.77
CA LEU A 2 -5.48 -1.04 -20.24
C LEU A 2 -5.50 -1.63 -21.66
N ALA A 3 -6.64 -2.20 -22.06
CA ALA A 3 -6.80 -2.79 -23.40
C ALA A 3 -6.62 -1.79 -24.56
N ASP A 4 -6.83 -0.49 -24.31
CA ASP A 4 -6.60 0.60 -25.26
C ASP A 4 -5.13 1.07 -25.33
N GLY A 5 -4.22 0.39 -24.64
CA GLY A 5 -2.79 0.70 -24.60
C GLY A 5 -2.38 1.75 -23.57
N ARG A 6 -3.32 2.42 -22.90
CA ARG A 6 -2.99 3.38 -21.84
C ARG A 6 -2.41 2.67 -20.62
N ARG A 7 -1.39 3.25 -20.03
CA ARG A 7 -0.83 2.77 -18.77
C ARG A 7 -1.63 3.32 -17.61
N PHE A 8 -1.76 2.52 -16.55
CA PHE A 8 -2.20 2.98 -15.25
C PHE A 8 -1.12 2.76 -14.20
N ARG A 9 -1.19 3.50 -13.13
CA ARG A 9 -0.33 3.38 -11.95
C ARG A 9 -1.13 2.84 -10.79
N VAL A 10 -0.45 2.22 -9.84
CA VAL A 10 -1.06 1.76 -8.60
C VAL A 10 -0.22 2.29 -7.44
N LEU A 11 -0.84 3.06 -6.55
CA LEU A 11 -0.26 3.37 -5.25
C LEU A 11 -0.52 2.18 -4.33
N VAL A 12 0.53 1.64 -3.77
CA VAL A 12 0.49 0.53 -2.82
C VAL A 12 0.84 1.06 -1.44
N VAL A 13 0.02 0.74 -0.45
CA VAL A 13 0.30 1.04 0.97
C VAL A 13 0.09 -0.22 1.78
N VAL A 14 1.10 -0.61 2.54
CA VAL A 14 1.12 -1.83 3.36
C VAL A 14 1.46 -1.49 4.80
N ASP A 15 0.79 -2.14 5.72
CA ASP A 15 1.17 -2.10 7.13
C ASP A 15 2.30 -3.11 7.39
N ASP A 16 3.45 -2.61 7.86
CA ASP A 16 4.63 -3.43 8.12
C ASP A 16 4.41 -4.48 9.21
N PHE A 17 3.61 -4.18 10.21
CA PHE A 17 3.34 -5.08 11.33
C PHE A 17 2.32 -6.16 10.97
N THR A 18 1.15 -5.76 10.46
CA THR A 18 0.05 -6.69 10.16
C THR A 18 0.13 -7.33 8.78
N ARG A 19 0.99 -6.84 7.90
CA ARG A 19 1.08 -7.21 6.48
C ARG A 19 -0.18 -6.90 5.67
N GLU A 20 -1.13 -6.18 6.24
CA GLU A 20 -2.33 -5.78 5.52
C GLU A 20 -1.99 -4.82 4.38
N CYS A 21 -2.52 -5.11 3.20
CA CYS A 21 -2.54 -4.17 2.09
C CYS A 21 -3.63 -3.11 2.37
N LEU A 22 -3.22 -1.94 2.84
CA LEU A 22 -4.12 -0.86 3.26
C LEU A 22 -4.78 -0.16 2.07
N ALA A 23 -4.05 -0.02 0.97
CA ALA A 23 -4.58 0.57 -0.25
C ALA A 23 -3.89 0.03 -1.52
N LEU A 24 -4.67 -0.10 -2.59
CA LEU A 24 -4.24 -0.27 -3.98
C LEU A 24 -5.01 0.76 -4.83
N VAL A 25 -4.49 1.98 -4.88
CA VAL A 25 -5.15 3.09 -5.59
C VAL A 25 -4.76 3.09 -7.05
N VAL A 26 -5.73 2.89 -7.93
CA VAL A 26 -5.53 2.77 -9.39
C VAL A 26 -5.92 4.05 -10.10
N ASP A 27 -4.98 4.65 -10.82
CA ASP A 27 -5.24 5.81 -11.68
C ASP A 27 -4.25 5.89 -12.84
N THR A 28 -4.53 6.71 -13.85
CA THR A 28 -3.59 6.98 -14.95
C THR A 28 -2.44 7.87 -14.51
N SER A 29 -2.68 8.70 -13.50
CA SER A 29 -1.69 9.58 -12.88
C SER A 29 -1.97 9.68 -11.39
N ILE A 30 -0.91 9.62 -10.58
CA ILE A 30 -0.98 9.76 -9.13
C ILE A 30 -0.04 10.88 -8.74
N SER A 31 -0.62 12.00 -8.28
CA SER A 31 0.14 13.16 -7.79
C SER A 31 0.35 13.07 -6.27
N GLY A 32 1.31 13.81 -5.73
CA GLY A 32 1.52 13.89 -4.28
C GLY A 32 0.27 14.35 -3.50
N ARG A 33 -0.53 15.26 -4.06
CA ARG A 33 -1.84 15.64 -3.48
C ARG A 33 -2.82 14.48 -3.45
N ARG A 34 -2.80 13.61 -4.46
CA ARG A 34 -3.64 12.41 -4.46
C ARG A 34 -3.14 11.43 -3.41
N VAL A 35 -1.85 11.21 -3.30
CA VAL A 35 -1.26 10.36 -2.24
C VAL A 35 -1.67 10.87 -0.86
N ALA A 36 -1.52 12.16 -0.56
CA ALA A 36 -1.89 12.75 0.72
C ALA A 36 -3.37 12.50 1.07
N ARG A 37 -4.29 12.65 0.11
CA ARG A 37 -5.72 12.35 0.33
C ARG A 37 -5.99 10.87 0.63
N GLU A 38 -5.31 9.97 -0.06
CA GLU A 38 -5.48 8.54 0.19
C GLU A 38 -4.91 8.14 1.57
N LEU A 39 -3.79 8.73 1.97
CA LEU A 39 -3.25 8.56 3.31
C LEU A 39 -4.21 9.09 4.39
N ASP A 40 -4.87 10.24 4.17
CA ASP A 40 -5.89 10.75 5.09
C ASP A 40 -7.06 9.78 5.25
N VAL A 41 -7.53 9.14 4.18
CA VAL A 41 -8.57 8.10 4.24
C VAL A 41 -8.13 6.93 5.12
N ILE A 42 -6.89 6.46 4.94
CA ILE A 42 -6.34 5.36 5.74
C ILE A 42 -6.20 5.77 7.20
N VAL A 43 -5.67 6.96 7.48
CA VAL A 43 -5.54 7.50 8.85
C VAL A 43 -6.88 7.61 9.56
N ALA A 44 -7.92 8.06 8.85
CA ALA A 44 -9.28 8.17 9.41
C ALA A 44 -9.86 6.79 9.80
N ALA A 45 -9.54 5.74 9.03
CA ALA A 45 -10.03 4.39 9.26
C ALA A 45 -9.22 3.62 10.32
N ARG A 46 -7.91 3.91 10.45
CA ARG A 46 -6.99 3.03 11.19
C ARG A 46 -6.11 3.71 12.23
N LYS A 47 -6.17 5.00 12.42
CA LYS A 47 -5.19 5.83 13.14
C LYS A 47 -3.94 6.11 12.30
N ARG A 48 -3.20 7.15 12.72
CA ARG A 48 -1.98 7.55 12.03
C ARG A 48 -0.83 6.58 12.35
N PRO A 49 0.04 6.29 11.38
CA PRO A 49 1.27 5.55 11.64
C PRO A 49 2.29 6.43 12.36
N LEU A 50 3.29 5.82 12.99
CA LEU A 50 4.45 6.54 13.51
C LEU A 50 5.36 7.00 12.38
N MET A 51 5.51 6.18 11.36
CA MET A 51 6.41 6.41 10.24
C MET A 51 5.85 5.82 8.95
N ILE A 52 6.16 6.46 7.83
CA ILE A 52 6.00 5.90 6.49
C ILE A 52 7.39 5.71 5.89
N VAL A 53 7.60 4.58 5.25
CA VAL A 53 8.82 4.25 4.51
C VAL A 53 8.48 4.15 3.04
N SER A 54 9.20 4.85 2.19
CA SER A 54 8.94 4.83 0.74
C SER A 54 10.22 4.91 -0.09
N ASP A 55 10.11 4.60 -1.35
CA ASP A 55 11.11 4.97 -2.35
C ASP A 55 11.13 6.50 -2.59
N ASN A 56 12.00 6.95 -3.50
CA ASN A 56 12.15 8.35 -3.88
C ASN A 56 11.27 8.72 -5.08
N GLY A 57 10.09 8.12 -5.24
CA GLY A 57 9.14 8.49 -6.28
C GLY A 57 8.80 9.98 -6.24
N THR A 58 8.66 10.62 -7.38
CA THR A 58 8.40 12.07 -7.48
C THR A 58 7.11 12.49 -6.78
N GLU A 59 6.09 11.63 -6.80
CA GLU A 59 4.84 11.82 -6.07
C GLU A 59 5.04 11.80 -4.55
N LEU A 60 6.00 11.00 -4.04
CA LEU A 60 6.27 10.80 -2.62
C LEU A 60 7.26 11.83 -2.06
N THR A 61 8.07 12.45 -2.90
CA THR A 61 9.03 13.52 -2.53
C THR A 61 8.47 14.93 -2.76
N SER A 62 7.18 15.05 -3.11
CA SER A 62 6.54 16.32 -3.44
C SER A 62 6.30 17.21 -2.22
N HIS A 63 6.20 18.53 -2.44
CA HIS A 63 5.81 19.48 -1.39
C HIS A 63 4.50 19.14 -0.70
N ALA A 64 3.55 18.53 -1.41
CA ALA A 64 2.27 18.10 -0.83
C ALA A 64 2.47 17.03 0.25
N ILE A 65 3.42 16.11 0.05
CA ILE A 65 3.76 15.08 1.04
C ILE A 65 4.55 15.65 2.20
N LEU A 66 5.51 16.55 1.95
CA LEU A 66 6.24 17.25 3.01
C LEU A 66 5.28 17.99 3.94
N HIS A 67 4.34 18.74 3.38
CA HIS A 67 3.33 19.45 4.14
C HIS A 67 2.42 18.50 4.92
N TRP A 68 1.95 17.43 4.28
CA TRP A 68 1.10 16.42 4.92
C TRP A 68 1.77 15.76 6.14
N GLN A 69 3.04 15.38 6.01
CA GLN A 69 3.77 14.74 7.12
C GLN A 69 3.97 15.70 8.31
N GLU A 70 4.22 16.98 8.05
CA GLU A 70 4.33 18.01 9.09
C GLU A 70 3.00 18.22 9.80
N GLU A 71 1.90 18.41 9.05
CA GLU A 71 0.56 18.60 9.62
C GLU A 71 0.09 17.39 10.45
N ARG A 72 0.38 16.17 9.98
CA ARG A 72 -0.07 14.93 10.64
C ARG A 72 0.90 14.46 11.70
N GLY A 73 2.09 15.01 11.80
CA GLY A 73 3.12 14.58 12.75
C GLY A 73 3.54 13.12 12.50
N VAL A 74 3.70 12.74 11.22
CA VAL A 74 4.12 11.40 10.78
C VAL A 74 5.57 11.47 10.32
N GLY A 75 6.43 10.58 10.85
CA GLY A 75 7.79 10.43 10.36
C GLY A 75 7.81 9.86 8.94
N TRP A 76 8.79 10.27 8.13
CA TRP A 76 8.95 9.76 6.78
C TRP A 76 10.39 9.37 6.52
N HIS A 77 10.61 8.14 6.09
CA HIS A 77 11.93 7.64 5.74
C HIS A 77 11.98 7.25 4.26
N TYR A 78 12.90 7.87 3.54
CA TYR A 78 13.15 7.50 2.14
C TYR A 78 14.23 6.43 2.06
N ILE A 79 13.93 5.34 1.36
CA ILE A 79 14.85 4.23 1.15
C ILE A 79 16.01 4.68 0.27
N ALA A 80 17.24 4.46 0.71
CA ALA A 80 18.42 4.76 -0.09
C ALA A 80 18.47 3.83 -1.31
N PRO A 81 18.83 4.34 -2.50
CA PRO A 81 19.05 3.52 -3.68
C PRO A 81 20.00 2.35 -3.40
N GLY A 82 19.64 1.14 -3.82
CA GLY A 82 20.47 -0.05 -3.65
C GLY A 82 20.37 -0.77 -2.30
N LYS A 83 19.39 -0.43 -1.45
CA LYS A 83 19.11 -1.17 -0.20
C LYS A 83 17.78 -1.92 -0.27
N PRO A 84 17.72 -3.07 -0.95
CA PRO A 84 16.48 -3.83 -1.19
C PRO A 84 15.84 -4.37 0.10
N VAL A 85 16.60 -4.62 1.15
CA VAL A 85 16.10 -5.22 2.40
C VAL A 85 15.01 -4.34 3.07
N GLN A 86 15.06 -3.03 2.88
CA GLN A 86 14.10 -2.10 3.47
C GLN A 86 12.72 -2.11 2.78
N ASN A 87 12.62 -2.71 1.59
CA ASN A 87 11.39 -2.74 0.79
C ASN A 87 10.85 -4.16 0.54
N ALA A 88 11.43 -5.18 1.18
CA ALA A 88 11.13 -6.58 0.91
C ALA A 88 9.65 -6.94 1.06
N ILE A 89 8.93 -6.28 1.96
CA ILE A 89 7.51 -6.51 2.20
C ILE A 89 6.67 -6.02 1.02
N VAL A 90 6.92 -4.79 0.57
CA VAL A 90 6.23 -4.22 -0.60
C VAL A 90 6.60 -4.98 -1.87
N GLU A 91 7.86 -5.38 -2.02
CA GLU A 91 8.31 -6.18 -3.16
C GLU A 91 7.63 -7.54 -3.21
N SER A 92 7.49 -8.22 -2.06
CA SER A 92 6.78 -9.49 -1.94
C SER A 92 5.30 -9.34 -2.31
N LEU A 93 4.63 -8.30 -1.80
CA LEU A 93 3.25 -8.01 -2.16
C LEU A 93 3.12 -7.69 -3.65
N ASN A 94 4.00 -6.85 -4.18
CA ASN A 94 4.00 -6.46 -5.60
C ASN A 94 4.24 -7.65 -6.53
N GLY A 95 5.09 -8.60 -6.14
CA GLY A 95 5.29 -9.86 -6.86
C GLY A 95 3.98 -10.64 -6.95
N ARG A 96 3.34 -10.92 -5.83
CA ARG A 96 2.04 -11.62 -5.78
C ARG A 96 0.94 -10.87 -6.53
N PHE A 97 0.84 -9.57 -6.33
CA PHE A 97 -0.14 -8.74 -7.01
C PHE A 97 0.03 -8.79 -8.54
N ARG A 98 1.28 -8.76 -9.01
CA ARG A 98 1.57 -8.92 -10.44
C ARG A 98 1.13 -10.27 -10.96
N ASP A 99 1.54 -11.34 -10.28
CA ASP A 99 1.33 -12.70 -10.77
C ASP A 99 -0.13 -13.14 -10.66
N GLU A 100 -0.81 -12.80 -9.58
CA GLU A 100 -2.15 -13.29 -9.26
C GLU A 100 -3.29 -12.36 -9.74
N CYS A 101 -2.97 -11.10 -10.06
CA CYS A 101 -3.98 -10.11 -10.46
C CYS A 101 -3.65 -9.45 -11.80
N LEU A 102 -2.47 -8.82 -11.92
CA LEU A 102 -2.18 -8.02 -13.10
C LEU A 102 -1.96 -8.86 -14.37
N ASN A 103 -1.33 -10.02 -14.24
CA ASN A 103 -1.07 -10.93 -15.35
C ASN A 103 -2.29 -11.79 -15.72
N GLU A 104 -3.20 -12.01 -14.78
CA GLU A 104 -4.39 -12.85 -14.99
C GLU A 104 -5.57 -12.11 -15.65
N HIS A 105 -5.50 -10.78 -15.77
CA HIS A 105 -6.64 -9.99 -16.23
C HIS A 105 -6.31 -9.05 -17.38
N VAL A 106 -7.24 -8.94 -18.33
CA VAL A 106 -7.25 -7.89 -19.35
C VAL A 106 -8.16 -6.75 -18.89
N PHE A 107 -7.58 -5.61 -18.58
CA PHE A 107 -8.32 -4.45 -18.06
C PHE A 107 -8.87 -3.60 -19.20
N ARG A 108 -10.17 -3.63 -19.43
CA ARG A 108 -10.85 -2.87 -20.50
C ARG A 108 -10.94 -1.37 -20.21
N GLY A 109 -10.80 -0.97 -18.95
CA GLY A 109 -10.85 0.43 -18.51
C GLY A 109 -10.57 0.57 -17.01
N LEU A 110 -10.33 1.83 -16.57
CA LEU A 110 -10.04 2.13 -15.16
C LEU A 110 -11.10 1.64 -14.16
N PRO A 111 -12.42 1.79 -14.42
CA PRO A 111 -13.42 1.29 -13.47
C PRO A 111 -13.34 -0.24 -13.26
N MET A 112 -13.09 -0.98 -14.33
CA MET A 112 -12.88 -2.43 -14.24
C MET A 112 -11.60 -2.77 -13.49
N ALA A 113 -10.51 -2.07 -13.80
CA ALA A 113 -9.23 -2.27 -13.10
C ALA A 113 -9.36 -2.01 -11.59
N ARG A 114 -9.99 -0.90 -11.20
CA ARG A 114 -10.24 -0.57 -9.79
C ARG A 114 -11.02 -1.66 -9.08
N ARG A 115 -12.09 -2.17 -9.69
CA ARG A 115 -12.92 -3.23 -9.09
C ARG A 115 -12.15 -4.54 -8.91
N ILE A 116 -11.45 -5.00 -9.95
CA ILE A 116 -10.70 -6.27 -9.91
C ILE A 116 -9.57 -6.18 -8.88
N ILE A 117 -8.81 -5.09 -8.89
CA ILE A 117 -7.68 -4.88 -7.99
C ILE A 117 -8.16 -4.75 -6.53
N GLU A 118 -9.27 -4.08 -6.29
CA GLU A 118 -9.85 -3.99 -4.95
C GLU A 118 -10.36 -5.34 -4.45
N THR A 119 -10.98 -6.16 -5.32
CA THR A 119 -11.38 -7.53 -4.99
C THR A 119 -10.17 -8.38 -4.61
N TRP A 120 -9.08 -8.28 -5.36
CA TRP A 120 -7.83 -8.97 -5.02
C TRP A 120 -7.26 -8.52 -3.68
N ARG A 121 -7.28 -7.20 -3.39
CA ARG A 121 -6.82 -6.65 -2.11
C ARG A 121 -7.62 -7.22 -0.93
N PHE A 122 -8.93 -7.30 -1.06
CA PHE A 122 -9.79 -7.93 -0.05
C PHE A 122 -9.42 -9.40 0.17
N ASP A 123 -9.29 -10.18 -0.90
CA ASP A 123 -8.89 -11.59 -0.82
C ASP A 123 -7.52 -11.76 -0.17
N TYR A 124 -6.55 -10.92 -0.57
CA TYR A 124 -5.21 -10.92 0.02
C TYR A 124 -5.26 -10.73 1.54
N ASN A 125 -6.00 -9.75 2.01
CA ASN A 125 -6.08 -9.45 3.44
C ASN A 125 -6.89 -10.50 4.23
N ALA A 126 -7.94 -11.05 3.64
CA ALA A 126 -8.87 -11.93 4.35
C ALA A 126 -8.50 -13.42 4.30
N CYS A 127 -7.90 -13.87 3.19
CA CYS A 127 -7.77 -15.30 2.87
C CYS A 127 -6.33 -15.77 2.68
N ARG A 128 -5.34 -14.88 2.57
CA ARG A 128 -3.96 -15.28 2.25
C ARG A 128 -3.12 -15.52 3.51
N PRO A 129 -2.76 -16.78 3.83
CA PRO A 129 -1.90 -17.04 4.96
C PRO A 129 -0.47 -16.56 4.72
N HIS A 130 0.12 -15.97 5.75
CA HIS A 130 1.51 -15.50 5.73
C HIS A 130 2.35 -16.27 6.74
N THR A 131 3.48 -16.82 6.31
CA THR A 131 4.42 -17.54 7.18
C THR A 131 4.93 -16.62 8.30
N SER A 132 5.21 -15.34 7.98
CA SER A 132 5.65 -14.34 8.96
C SER A 132 4.59 -13.98 10.01
N LEU A 133 3.33 -14.35 9.78
CA LEU A 133 2.20 -14.15 10.68
C LEU A 133 1.74 -15.45 11.34
N GLY A 134 2.61 -16.48 11.37
CA GLY A 134 2.26 -17.78 11.92
C GLY A 134 1.20 -18.54 11.11
N GLY A 135 1.11 -18.28 9.81
CA GLY A 135 0.11 -18.89 8.92
C GLY A 135 -1.27 -18.21 8.93
N LEU A 136 -1.41 -17.08 9.63
CA LEU A 136 -2.65 -16.30 9.64
C LEU A 136 -2.74 -15.40 8.40
N ALA A 137 -3.96 -15.08 7.99
CA ALA A 137 -4.21 -14.00 7.06
C ALA A 137 -3.98 -12.63 7.73
N PRO A 138 -3.62 -11.57 6.99
CA PRO A 138 -3.38 -10.25 7.56
C PRO A 138 -4.51 -9.73 8.46
N ASN A 139 -5.78 -9.84 8.03
CA ASN A 139 -6.93 -9.42 8.83
C ASN A 139 -7.08 -10.22 10.15
N GLU A 140 -6.81 -11.52 10.11
CA GLU A 140 -6.86 -12.37 11.31
C GLU A 140 -5.77 -11.97 12.31
N PHE A 141 -4.56 -11.74 11.82
CA PHE A 141 -3.45 -11.28 12.63
C PHE A 141 -3.71 -9.90 13.23
N ALA A 142 -4.20 -8.94 12.42
CA ALA A 142 -4.55 -7.61 12.86
C ALA A 142 -5.61 -7.63 13.99
N ALA A 143 -6.65 -8.45 13.85
CA ALA A 143 -7.70 -8.58 14.86
C ALA A 143 -7.18 -9.12 16.19
N ARG A 144 -6.19 -10.03 16.17
CA ARG A 144 -5.58 -10.60 17.37
C ARG A 144 -4.56 -9.67 18.03
N SER A 145 -3.92 -8.79 17.26
CA SER A 145 -2.78 -7.95 17.67
C SER A 145 -3.16 -6.50 17.95
N GLN A 146 -4.44 -6.16 18.00
CA GLN A 146 -4.91 -4.77 18.14
C GLN A 146 -4.27 -3.97 19.30
N PRO A 147 -3.99 -4.52 20.48
CA PRO A 147 -3.32 -3.78 21.56
C PRO A 147 -1.89 -3.35 21.20
N ASP A 148 -1.15 -4.21 20.49
CA ASP A 148 0.27 -4.01 20.20
C ASP A 148 0.49 -3.14 18.95
N HIS A 149 -0.46 -3.13 18.02
CA HIS A 149 -0.40 -2.36 16.78
C HIS A 149 -0.33 -0.84 17.01
N ASN A 150 -0.94 -0.35 18.10
CA ASN A 150 -0.94 1.08 18.43
C ASN A 150 0.45 1.64 18.81
N GLN A 151 1.45 0.79 19.05
CA GLN A 151 2.79 1.18 19.50
C GLN A 151 3.83 1.17 18.38
N ASN A 152 3.60 0.46 17.27
CA ASN A 152 4.62 0.17 16.26
C ASN A 152 4.18 0.45 14.80
N GLY A 153 3.14 1.24 14.58
CA GLY A 153 2.58 1.47 13.25
C GLY A 153 3.57 2.12 12.27
N CYS A 154 4.11 1.32 11.36
CA CYS A 154 4.89 1.76 10.21
C CYS A 154 4.18 1.34 8.92
N TRP A 155 4.07 2.23 7.95
CA TRP A 155 3.53 1.93 6.62
C TRP A 155 4.63 1.99 5.57
N LEU A 156 4.52 1.11 4.59
CA LEU A 156 5.44 0.93 3.48
C LEU A 156 4.76 1.21 2.15
#